data_bfdd6588fb0ffe39591ca076861df53f
#
_entry.id   bfdd6588fb0ffe39591ca076861df53f
#
_cell.length_a   1.000
_cell.length_b   1.000
_cell.length_c   1.000
_cell.angle_alpha   90.00
_cell.angle_beta   90.00
_cell.angle_gamma   90.00
#
_symmetry.space_group_name_H-M   'P 1'
#
loop_
_entity.id
_entity.type
_entity.pdbx_description
1 polymer ?
#
loop_
_entity_poly.entity_id
_entity_poly.type
_entity_poly.pdbx_seq_one_letter_code
_entity_poly.pdbx_strand_id
1 'polypeptide(L)'
;MTADARRLLLVAAVALVDADGRVLLAQRPEGKALAGLWEFPGGKVESGETPEQTIVRELREEIGVETKVDCLAPLTFASHTYDDFHLLMPLFVCRRFWGVPQPLEGQALKWVRPIQMRDYPMPPADLPLVPHLIDLL
;
A
#
# COMPACT_ATOMS: atom_id res chain seq x y z
N MET A 1 -9.72 -26.34 -23.80
CA MET A 1 -10.07 -25.19 -22.99
C MET A 1 -8.92 -24.21 -22.93
N THR A 2 -9.23 -23.01 -22.99
CA THR A 2 -8.22 -21.96 -22.87
C THR A 2 -8.32 -21.35 -21.50
N ALA A 3 -7.36 -21.65 -20.70
CA ALA A 3 -7.26 -20.96 -19.43
C ALA A 3 -6.88 -19.51 -19.68
N ASP A 4 -7.38 -18.63 -18.90
CA ASP A 4 -6.86 -17.28 -18.84
C ASP A 4 -5.39 -17.39 -18.46
N ALA A 5 -4.51 -16.91 -19.33
CA ALA A 5 -3.08 -16.97 -19.10
C ALA A 5 -2.58 -15.92 -18.11
N ARG A 6 -3.46 -15.03 -17.62
CA ARG A 6 -3.07 -14.04 -16.62
C ARG A 6 -2.65 -14.73 -15.33
N ARG A 7 -1.49 -14.37 -14.86
CA ARG A 7 -1.04 -14.82 -13.55
C ARG A 7 -1.64 -13.95 -12.46
N LEU A 8 -1.76 -14.52 -11.29
CA LEU A 8 -2.13 -13.79 -10.10
C LEU A 8 -0.89 -13.07 -9.56
N LEU A 9 -0.98 -11.77 -9.37
CA LEU A 9 0.06 -10.99 -8.73
C LEU A 9 -0.42 -10.57 -7.35
N LEU A 10 0.26 -11.04 -6.31
CA LEU A 10 -0.05 -10.73 -4.93
C LEU A 10 0.86 -9.60 -4.46
N VAL A 11 0.23 -8.47 -4.10
CA VAL A 11 0.91 -7.28 -3.59
C VAL A 11 0.28 -6.94 -2.25
N ALA A 12 1.08 -6.71 -1.24
CA ALA A 12 0.57 -6.28 0.06
C ALA A 12 0.73 -4.77 0.21
N ALA A 13 -0.29 -4.11 0.75
CA ALA A 13 -0.28 -2.67 0.99
C ALA A 13 -0.67 -2.36 2.43
N VAL A 14 -0.23 -1.21 2.93
CA VAL A 14 -0.49 -0.82 4.31
C VAL A 14 -0.92 0.64 4.40
N ALA A 15 -1.97 0.89 5.18
CA ALA A 15 -2.33 2.21 5.65
C ALA A 15 -1.64 2.43 6.99
N LEU A 16 -0.53 3.15 6.97
CA LEU A 16 0.18 3.57 8.17
C LEU A 16 -0.57 4.77 8.74
N VAL A 17 -1.03 4.67 9.98
CA VAL A 17 -1.92 5.67 10.59
C VAL A 17 -1.23 6.34 11.76
N ASP A 18 -1.15 7.67 11.73
CA ASP A 18 -0.56 8.44 12.81
C ASP A 18 -1.54 8.71 13.96
N ALA A 19 -1.08 9.40 15.00
CA ALA A 19 -1.88 9.68 16.17
C ALA A 19 -3.08 10.59 15.89
N ASP A 20 -3.04 11.35 14.79
CA ASP A 20 -4.12 12.24 14.37
C ASP A 20 -5.09 11.58 13.40
N GLY A 21 -4.92 10.30 13.10
CA GLY A 21 -5.78 9.57 12.15
C GLY A 21 -5.46 9.84 10.69
N ARG A 22 -4.28 10.40 10.40
CA ARG A 22 -3.82 10.61 9.02
C ARG A 22 -3.13 9.36 8.51
N VAL A 23 -3.24 9.14 7.21
CA VAL A 23 -2.67 7.97 6.52
C VAL A 23 -1.51 8.43 5.65
N LEU A 24 -0.44 7.65 5.65
CA LEU A 24 0.73 7.95 4.83
C LEU A 24 0.52 7.50 3.39
N LEU A 25 0.68 8.42 2.46
CA LEU A 25 0.71 8.14 1.03
C LEU A 25 2.11 8.42 0.48
N ALA A 26 2.50 7.63 -0.51
CA ALA A 26 3.77 7.78 -1.21
C ALA A 26 3.50 8.06 -2.69
N GLN A 27 4.15 9.08 -3.24
CA GLN A 27 4.02 9.41 -4.66
C GLN A 27 5.16 8.75 -5.43
N ARG A 28 4.81 8.03 -6.48
CA ARG A 28 5.80 7.39 -7.33
C ARG A 28 6.69 8.44 -8.00
N PRO A 29 8.01 8.28 -7.95
CA PRO A 29 8.93 9.26 -8.53
C PRO A 29 8.89 9.22 -10.05
N GLU A 30 9.39 10.30 -10.66
CA GLU A 30 9.57 10.35 -12.12
C GLU A 30 10.49 9.23 -12.57
N GLY A 31 10.25 8.74 -13.80
CA GLY A 31 11.02 7.65 -14.39
C GLY A 31 10.52 6.26 -14.01
N LYS A 32 9.56 6.17 -13.12
CA LYS A 32 8.90 4.90 -12.76
C LYS A 32 7.55 4.79 -13.44
N ALA A 33 7.06 3.57 -13.60
CA ALA A 33 5.69 3.34 -14.07
C ALA A 33 4.70 4.03 -13.13
N LEU A 34 3.65 4.64 -13.69
CA LEU A 34 2.63 5.36 -12.93
C LEU A 34 3.19 6.53 -12.11
N ALA A 35 4.24 7.19 -12.64
CA ALA A 35 4.86 8.35 -12.00
C ALA A 35 3.82 9.42 -11.68
N GLY A 36 3.95 10.04 -10.51
CA GLY A 36 3.04 11.08 -10.04
C GLY A 36 1.81 10.58 -9.34
N LEU A 37 1.48 9.28 -9.40
CA LEU A 37 0.35 8.72 -8.67
C LEU A 37 0.75 8.44 -7.23
N TRP A 38 -0.21 8.65 -6.34
CA TRP A 38 -0.06 8.41 -4.90
C TRP A 38 -0.60 7.04 -4.55
N GLU A 39 0.09 6.31 -3.70
CA GLU A 39 -0.29 4.96 -3.33
C GLU A 39 0.03 4.68 -1.87
N PHE A 40 -0.52 3.60 -1.36
CA PHE A 40 -0.15 3.08 -0.05
C PHE A 40 1.21 2.39 -0.14
N PRO A 41 2.07 2.55 0.86
CA PRO A 41 3.31 1.77 0.91
C PRO A 41 3.04 0.27 0.86
N GLY A 42 3.97 -0.47 0.29
CA GLY A 42 3.88 -1.92 0.18
C GLY A 42 4.69 -2.45 -0.98
N GLY A 43 4.42 -3.67 -1.38
CA GLY A 43 5.14 -4.28 -2.48
C GLY A 43 4.73 -5.72 -2.74
N LYS A 44 5.38 -6.32 -3.71
CA LYS A 44 5.12 -7.71 -4.11
C LYS A 44 5.47 -8.66 -2.96
N VAL A 45 4.58 -9.62 -2.73
CA VAL A 45 4.84 -10.70 -1.79
C VAL A 45 5.84 -11.65 -2.45
N GLU A 46 6.99 -11.81 -1.81
CA GLU A 46 8.04 -12.68 -2.33
C GLU A 46 7.81 -14.13 -1.91
N SER A 47 8.48 -15.03 -2.62
CA SER A 47 8.39 -16.46 -2.31
C SER A 47 8.79 -16.70 -0.86
N GLY A 48 7.95 -17.44 -0.14
CA GLY A 48 8.20 -17.76 1.26
C GLY A 48 7.77 -16.68 2.26
N GLU A 49 7.26 -15.55 1.78
CA GLU A 49 6.73 -14.50 2.65
C GLU A 49 5.22 -14.61 2.80
N THR A 50 4.72 -14.27 3.99
CA THR A 50 3.31 -13.92 4.14
C THR A 50 3.13 -12.44 3.73
N PRO A 51 1.90 -12.01 3.40
CA PRO A 51 1.64 -10.59 3.13
C PRO A 51 2.08 -9.68 4.27
N GLU A 52 1.90 -10.10 5.51
CA GLU A 52 2.32 -9.33 6.70
C GLU A 52 3.83 -9.17 6.76
N GLN A 53 4.58 -10.23 6.46
CA GLN A 53 6.04 -10.16 6.40
C GLN A 53 6.51 -9.22 5.30
N THR A 54 5.79 -9.20 4.18
CA THR A 54 6.07 -8.26 3.09
C THR A 54 5.96 -6.82 3.58
N ILE A 55 4.88 -6.49 4.31
CA ILE A 55 4.69 -5.15 4.84
C ILE A 55 5.83 -4.76 5.78
N VAL A 56 6.21 -5.65 6.70
CA VAL A 56 7.31 -5.37 7.62
C VAL A 56 8.60 -5.06 6.86
N ARG A 57 8.92 -5.87 5.86
CA ARG A 57 10.11 -5.69 5.02
C ARG A 57 10.06 -4.40 4.22
N GLU A 58 8.95 -4.16 3.52
CA GLU A 58 8.79 -3.01 2.64
C GLU A 58 8.81 -1.68 3.41
N LEU A 59 8.19 -1.61 4.57
CA LEU A 59 8.24 -0.40 5.39
C LEU A 59 9.67 -0.05 5.80
N ARG A 60 10.47 -1.06 6.13
CA ARG A 60 11.88 -0.85 6.45
C ARG A 60 12.67 -0.37 5.23
N GLU A 61 12.49 -1.04 4.10
CA GLU A 61 13.24 -0.73 2.88
C GLU A 61 12.84 0.60 2.26
N GLU A 62 11.54 0.87 2.17
CA GLU A 62 11.04 2.05 1.46
C GLU A 62 11.14 3.33 2.28
N ILE A 63 10.83 3.25 3.57
CA ILE A 63 10.66 4.47 4.38
C ILE A 63 11.33 4.41 5.75
N GLY A 64 12.08 3.35 6.04
CA GLY A 64 12.86 3.26 7.29
C GLY A 64 12.02 3.11 8.55
N VAL A 65 10.82 2.60 8.44
CA VAL A 65 9.90 2.40 9.58
C VAL A 65 9.92 0.94 10.00
N GLU A 66 10.00 0.71 11.31
CA GLU A 66 9.95 -0.62 11.90
C GLU A 66 8.57 -0.90 12.45
N THR A 67 8.07 -2.11 12.19
CA THR A 67 6.84 -2.61 12.80
C THR A 67 6.95 -4.13 12.95
N LYS A 68 5.90 -4.72 13.52
CA LYS A 68 5.82 -6.16 13.72
C LYS A 68 4.55 -6.70 13.08
N VAL A 69 4.60 -7.96 12.69
CA VAL A 69 3.44 -8.66 12.12
C VAL A 69 2.19 -8.50 13.01
N ASP A 70 2.37 -8.59 14.33
CA ASP A 70 1.26 -8.47 15.28
C ASP A 70 0.63 -7.08 15.33
N CYS A 71 1.28 -6.08 14.74
CA CYS A 71 0.77 -4.71 14.69
C CYS A 71 -0.07 -4.44 13.44
N LEU A 72 -0.23 -5.43 12.58
CA LEU A 72 -0.95 -5.30 11.32
C LEU A 72 -2.34 -5.90 11.45
N ALA A 73 -3.36 -5.12 11.11
CA ALA A 73 -4.74 -5.59 11.10
C ALA A 73 -5.26 -5.58 9.67
N PRO A 74 -5.78 -6.71 9.16
CA PRO A 74 -6.35 -6.72 7.81
C PRO A 74 -7.63 -5.89 7.76
N LEU A 75 -7.79 -5.08 6.73
CA LEU A 75 -8.98 -4.26 6.56
C LEU A 75 -9.83 -4.73 5.39
N THR A 76 -9.23 -4.81 4.22
CA THR A 76 -9.92 -5.12 2.97
C THR A 76 -8.90 -5.57 1.94
N PHE A 77 -9.33 -5.76 0.70
CA PHE A 77 -8.40 -6.04 -0.38
C PHE A 77 -8.90 -5.42 -1.68
N ALA A 78 -7.98 -5.15 -2.59
CA ALA A 78 -8.30 -4.77 -3.95
C ALA A 78 -8.12 -5.98 -4.86
N SER A 79 -9.02 -6.09 -5.83
CA SER A 79 -8.96 -7.12 -6.86
C SER A 79 -9.15 -6.43 -8.20
N HIS A 80 -8.11 -6.40 -9.02
CA HIS A 80 -8.14 -5.64 -10.27
C HIS A 80 -7.44 -6.39 -11.38
N THR A 81 -8.10 -6.51 -12.53
CA THR A 81 -7.56 -7.18 -13.69
C THR A 81 -6.87 -6.19 -14.62
N TYR A 82 -5.60 -6.43 -14.87
CA TYR A 82 -4.83 -5.74 -15.90
C TYR A 82 -4.70 -6.66 -17.13
N ASP A 83 -4.13 -6.16 -18.21
CA ASP A 83 -4.00 -6.96 -19.44
C ASP A 83 -3.17 -8.24 -19.23
N ASP A 84 -2.08 -8.14 -18.46
CA ASP A 84 -1.11 -9.22 -18.31
C ASP A 84 -1.26 -10.01 -17.03
N PHE A 85 -1.96 -9.48 -16.04
CA PHE A 85 -2.08 -10.13 -14.73
C PHE A 85 -3.34 -9.68 -14.02
N HIS A 86 -3.70 -10.45 -13.01
CA HIS A 86 -4.75 -10.08 -12.06
C HIS A 86 -4.10 -9.70 -10.74
N LEU A 87 -4.33 -8.48 -10.29
CA LEU A 87 -3.79 -7.99 -9.01
C LEU A 87 -4.74 -8.34 -7.87
N LEU A 88 -4.20 -8.98 -6.85
CA LEU A 88 -4.87 -9.14 -5.57
C LEU A 88 -4.01 -8.44 -4.51
N MET A 89 -4.57 -7.43 -3.88
CA MET A 89 -3.80 -6.57 -2.98
C MET A 89 -4.52 -6.40 -1.64
N PRO A 90 -4.17 -7.21 -0.63
CA PRO A 90 -4.67 -6.99 0.72
C PRO A 90 -4.15 -5.67 1.28
N LEU A 91 -5.01 -4.94 1.98
CA LEU A 91 -4.66 -3.71 2.68
C LEU A 91 -4.73 -3.95 4.17
N PHE A 92 -3.63 -3.70 4.85
CA PHE A 92 -3.53 -3.75 6.30
C PHE A 92 -3.54 -2.34 6.87
N VAL A 93 -3.97 -2.21 8.12
CA VAL A 93 -3.87 -0.98 8.90
C VAL A 93 -2.80 -1.18 9.96
N CYS A 94 -1.91 -0.21 10.10
CA CYS A 94 -0.85 -0.24 11.10
C CYS A 94 -0.81 1.08 11.87
N ARG A 95 -1.11 1.00 13.17
CA ARG A 95 -1.09 2.16 14.08
C ARG A 95 0.13 2.16 15.00
N ARG A 96 0.83 1.02 15.10
CA ARG A 96 1.97 0.86 16.00
C ARG A 96 3.22 0.60 15.17
N PHE A 97 4.08 1.60 15.13
CA PHE A 97 5.33 1.54 14.39
C PHE A 97 6.35 2.45 15.06
N TRP A 98 7.62 2.25 14.75
CA TRP A 98 8.74 2.99 15.30
C TRP A 98 9.54 3.62 14.18
N GLY A 99 9.98 4.85 14.42
CA GLY A 99 10.73 5.63 13.45
C GLY A 99 9.86 6.65 12.75
N VAL A 100 10.53 7.58 12.07
CA VAL A 100 9.89 8.63 11.28
C VAL A 100 10.04 8.26 9.82
N PRO A 101 8.96 8.18 9.04
CA PRO A 101 9.07 7.85 7.62
C PRO A 101 10.02 8.77 6.87
N GLN A 102 10.90 8.17 6.07
CA GLN A 102 11.89 8.85 5.24
C GLN A 102 11.74 8.39 3.80
N PRO A 103 11.86 9.28 2.80
CA PRO A 103 11.72 8.88 1.39
C PRO A 103 13.02 8.22 0.88
N LEU A 104 13.27 6.98 1.29
CA LEU A 104 14.50 6.27 0.99
C LEU A 104 14.65 5.87 -0.48
N GLU A 105 13.57 5.92 -1.26
CA GLU A 105 13.55 5.50 -2.66
C GLU A 105 13.22 6.65 -3.60
N GLY A 106 13.41 7.88 -3.17
CA GLY A 106 13.17 9.06 -4.01
C GLY A 106 11.70 9.43 -4.17
N GLN A 107 10.79 8.75 -3.49
CA GLN A 107 9.37 9.05 -3.50
C GLN A 107 9.06 10.27 -2.64
N ALA A 108 7.95 10.95 -2.91
CA ALA A 108 7.40 11.95 -2.00
C ALA A 108 6.51 11.25 -0.97
N LEU A 109 6.49 11.73 0.26
CA LEU A 109 5.65 11.19 1.32
C LEU A 109 4.72 12.29 1.84
N LYS A 110 3.48 11.92 2.18
CA LYS A 110 2.53 12.87 2.74
C LYS A 110 1.54 12.16 3.66
N TRP A 111 1.34 12.76 4.85
CA TRP A 111 0.27 12.35 5.75
C TRP A 111 -1.03 13.02 5.32
N VAL A 112 -2.06 12.22 5.06
CA VAL A 112 -3.31 12.70 4.48
C VAL A 112 -4.49 12.20 5.31
N ARG A 113 -5.44 13.10 5.59
CA ARG A 113 -6.68 12.67 6.22
C ARG A 113 -7.48 11.80 5.25
N PRO A 114 -8.14 10.74 5.71
CA PRO A 114 -8.84 9.81 4.82
C PRO A 114 -9.76 10.50 3.82
N ILE A 115 -10.56 11.46 4.25
CA ILE A 115 -11.50 12.16 3.37
C ILE A 115 -10.79 12.96 2.27
N GLN A 116 -9.56 13.39 2.51
CA GLN A 116 -8.77 14.16 1.56
C GLN A 116 -8.04 13.28 0.54
N MET A 117 -8.00 11.96 0.75
CA MET A 117 -7.36 11.05 -0.21
C MET A 117 -8.00 11.12 -1.59
N ARG A 118 -9.27 11.51 -1.67
CA ARG A 118 -9.98 11.67 -2.94
C ARG A 118 -9.40 12.77 -3.83
N ASP A 119 -8.62 13.67 -3.25
CA ASP A 119 -7.96 14.76 -3.98
C ASP A 119 -6.62 14.34 -4.58
N TYR A 120 -6.18 13.12 -4.33
CA TYR A 120 -4.90 12.60 -4.78
C TYR A 120 -5.10 11.57 -5.89
N PRO A 121 -4.43 11.73 -7.04
CA PRO A 121 -4.52 10.72 -8.09
C PRO A 121 -3.86 9.42 -7.64
N MET A 122 -4.58 8.32 -7.80
CA MET A 122 -4.13 6.99 -7.37
C MET A 122 -4.26 5.97 -8.49
N PRO A 123 -3.47 4.88 -8.45
CA PRO A 123 -3.69 3.76 -9.35
C PRO A 123 -5.11 3.19 -9.21
N PRO A 124 -5.67 2.61 -10.29
CA PRO A 124 -7.03 2.06 -10.24
C PRO A 124 -7.29 1.08 -9.10
N ALA A 125 -6.28 0.28 -8.73
CA ALA A 125 -6.43 -0.71 -7.67
C ALA A 125 -6.53 -0.09 -6.29
N ASP A 126 -5.94 1.11 -6.08
CA ASP A 126 -5.94 1.78 -4.78
C ASP A 126 -7.22 2.54 -4.51
N LEU A 127 -7.87 3.06 -5.55
CA LEU A 127 -9.06 3.89 -5.41
C LEU A 127 -10.19 3.22 -4.62
N PRO A 128 -10.54 1.94 -4.85
CA PRO A 128 -11.61 1.29 -4.09
C PRO A 128 -11.31 1.10 -2.61
N LEU A 129 -10.04 1.23 -2.20
CA LEU A 129 -9.64 1.06 -0.80
C LEU A 129 -9.98 2.28 0.05
N VAL A 130 -10.05 3.46 -0.57
CA VAL A 130 -10.24 4.74 0.13
C VAL A 130 -11.54 4.80 0.93
N PRO A 131 -12.71 4.39 0.40
CA PRO A 131 -13.94 4.40 1.20
C PRO A 131 -13.86 3.58 2.48
N HIS A 132 -13.14 2.46 2.46
CA HIS A 132 -12.96 1.63 3.66
C HIS A 132 -12.19 2.36 4.74
N LEU A 133 -11.19 3.14 4.36
CA LEU A 133 -10.41 3.94 5.31
C LEU A 133 -11.22 5.12 5.86
N ILE A 134 -12.03 5.74 5.01
CA ILE A 134 -12.92 6.82 5.43
C ILE A 134 -13.90 6.29 6.48
N ASP A 135 -14.46 5.12 6.27
CA ASP A 135 -15.41 4.51 7.21
C ASP A 135 -14.74 4.09 8.53
N LEU A 136 -13.48 3.62 8.46
CA LEU A 136 -12.76 3.14 9.64
C LEU A 136 -12.25 4.30 10.50
N LEU A 137 -11.74 5.33 9.86
CA LEU A 137 -11.05 6.45 10.51
C LEU A 137 -11.92 7.71 10.49
#